data_6f46791e4e24ab722cdf86f833a80f1b
#
_entry.id   6f46791e4e24ab722cdf86f833a80f1b
#
_cell.length_a   1.000
_cell.length_b   1.000
_cell.length_c   1.000
_cell.angle_alpha   90.00
_cell.angle_beta   90.00
_cell.angle_gamma   90.00
#
_symmetry.space_group_name_H-M   'P 1'
#
loop_
_entity.id
_entity.type
_entity.pdbx_description
1 polymer ?
#
loop_
_entity_poly.entity_id
_entity_poly.type
_entity_poly.pdbx_seq_one_letter_code
_entity_poly.pdbx_strand_id
1 'polypeptide(L)'
;MMARVDAAVQAVFGPKGELFVVSRKDAPKGKVLRLSAEEPDLAKTVVIVPPGDDTIVTDFYGTTSRQTVLPTATRLYVTYQLGGPSAFRCFSHAGRPLAAPKQPEVGSVRGLAPAGGDDVIFTAGSFTQQPAVYFYRAKTNETLVSVLNSPAVVDLSD
;
A
#
# COMPACT_ATOMS: atom_id res chain seq x y z
N MET A 1 18.16 5.84 15.63
CA MET A 1 18.12 7.31 15.93
C MET A 1 17.49 8.15 14.80
N MET A 2 17.17 7.55 13.66
CA MET A 2 16.49 8.20 12.51
C MET A 2 15.06 8.71 12.80
N ALA A 3 14.31 8.02 13.65
CA ALA A 3 12.87 8.25 13.79
C ALA A 3 12.44 9.61 14.37
N ARG A 4 13.30 10.33 15.08
CA ARG A 4 12.93 11.59 15.75
C ARG A 4 13.14 12.85 14.91
N VAL A 5 14.14 12.87 14.02
CA VAL A 5 14.48 14.08 13.23
C VAL A 5 13.65 14.16 11.96
N ASP A 6 13.30 13.01 11.36
CA ASP A 6 12.62 12.94 10.07
C ASP A 6 11.18 12.43 10.15
N ALA A 7 10.67 12.25 11.38
CA ALA A 7 9.33 11.70 11.63
C ALA A 7 9.05 10.43 10.76
N ALA A 8 10.07 9.60 10.60
CA ALA A 8 9.93 8.30 9.94
C ALA A 8 9.07 7.37 10.80
N VAL A 9 7.96 6.89 10.26
CA VAL A 9 6.98 6.09 10.98
C VAL A 9 6.92 4.63 10.49
N GLN A 10 7.43 4.37 9.29
CA GLN A 10 7.55 3.03 8.71
C GLN A 10 8.68 2.99 7.69
N ALA A 11 9.38 1.85 7.61
CA ALA A 11 10.38 1.61 6.59
C ALA A 11 10.23 0.17 6.05
N VAL A 12 10.38 -0.01 4.76
CA VAL A 12 10.31 -1.30 4.08
C VAL A 12 11.43 -1.42 3.05
N PHE A 13 12.04 -2.60 2.96
CA PHE A 13 13.08 -2.86 1.97
C PHE A 13 12.47 -3.14 0.59
N GLY A 14 13.03 -2.51 -0.43
CA GLY A 14 12.75 -2.81 -1.82
C GLY A 14 13.65 -3.91 -2.37
N PRO A 15 13.32 -4.46 -3.56
CA PRO A 15 14.01 -5.63 -4.12
C PRO A 15 15.42 -5.33 -4.66
N LYS A 16 15.80 -4.06 -4.80
CA LYS A 16 17.08 -3.64 -5.41
C LYS A 16 17.98 -2.88 -4.43
N GLY A 17 17.96 -3.23 -3.14
CA GLY A 17 18.70 -2.51 -2.12
C GLY A 17 18.18 -1.09 -1.84
N GLU A 18 16.93 -0.83 -2.17
CA GLU A 18 16.24 0.40 -1.85
C GLU A 18 15.59 0.29 -0.48
N LEU A 19 15.45 1.41 0.20
CA LEU A 19 14.65 1.55 1.40
C LEU A 19 13.56 2.59 1.13
N PHE A 20 12.30 2.19 1.30
CA PHE A 20 11.15 3.07 1.22
C PHE A 20 10.70 3.45 2.63
N VAL A 21 10.64 4.75 2.91
CA VAL A 21 10.34 5.29 4.23
C VAL A 21 9.10 6.15 4.17
N VAL A 22 8.11 5.85 5.00
CA VAL A 22 6.99 6.77 5.22
C VAL A 22 7.41 7.78 6.27
N SER A 23 7.38 9.06 5.90
CA SER A 23 7.72 10.18 6.77
C SER A 23 6.52 11.10 6.99
N ARG A 24 6.38 11.60 8.22
CA ARG A 24 5.39 12.60 8.61
C ARG A 24 6.00 14.00 8.70
N LYS A 25 7.29 14.16 8.46
CA LYS A 25 7.99 15.46 8.51
C LYS A 25 7.42 16.39 7.44
N ASP A 26 6.88 17.52 7.86
CA ASP A 26 6.20 18.51 7.00
C ASP A 26 5.11 17.90 6.10
N ALA A 27 4.58 16.75 6.50
CA ALA A 27 3.60 15.95 5.76
C ALA A 27 2.74 15.15 6.74
N PRO A 28 1.79 15.75 7.47
CA PRO A 28 1.05 15.07 8.55
C PRO A 28 0.27 13.84 8.06
N LYS A 29 -0.13 13.82 6.79
CA LYS A 29 -0.79 12.68 6.15
C LYS A 29 0.18 11.67 5.52
N GLY A 30 1.47 11.94 5.57
CA GLY A 30 2.54 11.08 5.09
C GLY A 30 3.02 11.40 3.68
N LYS A 31 4.29 11.09 3.46
CA LYS A 31 4.96 11.06 2.16
C LYS A 31 5.86 9.83 2.12
N VAL A 32 6.21 9.33 0.94
CA VAL A 32 7.17 8.23 0.82
C VAL A 32 8.49 8.75 0.27
N LEU A 33 9.54 8.47 1.00
CA LEU A 33 10.93 8.73 0.63
C LEU A 33 11.57 7.43 0.13
N ARG A 34 12.50 7.55 -0.82
CA ARG A 34 13.38 6.46 -1.24
C ARG A 34 14.82 6.84 -0.97
N LEU A 35 15.59 5.90 -0.47
CA LEU A 35 17.04 6.01 -0.24
C LEU A 35 17.71 4.65 -0.49
N SER A 36 19.05 4.64 -0.56
CA SER A 36 19.83 3.40 -0.59
C SER A 36 19.78 2.72 0.78
N ALA A 37 19.58 1.41 0.82
CA ALA A 37 19.67 0.63 2.05
C ALA A 37 21.12 0.39 2.49
N GLU A 38 22.09 0.44 1.55
CA GLU A 38 23.52 0.26 1.82
C GLU A 38 24.13 1.50 2.48
N GLU A 39 23.74 2.70 2.01
CA GLU A 39 24.12 4.00 2.59
C GLU A 39 22.86 4.80 2.93
N PRO A 40 22.21 4.58 4.07
CA PRO A 40 20.99 5.26 4.43
C PRO A 40 21.27 6.70 4.88
N ASP A 41 21.47 7.59 3.90
CA ASP A 41 21.69 9.03 4.12
C ASP A 41 20.40 9.79 3.83
N LEU A 42 19.87 10.43 4.87
CA LEU A 42 18.63 11.22 4.77
C LEU A 42 18.80 12.49 3.95
N ALA A 43 20.01 13.01 3.81
CA ALA A 43 20.27 14.15 2.93
C ALA A 43 20.18 13.79 1.44
N LYS A 44 20.32 12.50 1.10
CA LYS A 44 20.22 11.95 -0.26
C LYS A 44 18.85 11.34 -0.57
N THR A 45 17.84 11.57 0.29
CA THR A 45 16.50 11.02 0.05
C THR A 45 15.80 11.68 -1.13
N VAL A 46 15.05 10.89 -1.87
CA VAL A 46 14.16 11.37 -2.93
C VAL A 46 12.72 11.16 -2.50
N VAL A 47 11.90 12.22 -2.54
CA VAL A 47 10.45 12.10 -2.34
C VAL A 47 9.85 11.45 -3.60
N ILE A 48 9.36 10.23 -3.47
CA ILE A 48 8.74 9.49 -4.58
C ILE A 48 7.21 9.55 -4.55
N VAL A 49 6.62 9.65 -3.35
CA VAL A 49 5.19 9.92 -3.20
C VAL A 49 5.06 11.19 -2.38
N PRO A 50 4.65 12.31 -2.99
CA PRO A 50 4.49 13.59 -2.29
C PRO A 50 3.32 13.55 -1.30
N PRO A 51 3.25 14.47 -0.34
CA PRO A 51 2.08 14.66 0.51
C PRO A 51 0.83 14.92 -0.35
N GLY A 52 -0.31 14.43 0.11
CA GLY A 52 -1.61 14.61 -0.55
C GLY A 52 -2.74 14.78 0.45
N ASP A 53 -3.98 14.77 -0.06
CA ASP A 53 -5.18 14.97 0.76
C ASP A 53 -5.57 13.74 1.57
N ASP A 54 -5.10 12.56 1.18
CA ASP A 54 -5.38 11.31 1.86
C ASP A 54 -4.21 10.86 2.73
N THR A 55 -4.51 10.12 3.78
CA THR A 55 -3.52 9.68 4.75
C THR A 55 -2.92 8.34 4.34
N ILE A 56 -1.59 8.26 4.22
CA ILE A 56 -0.88 6.99 4.09
C ILE A 56 -1.06 6.21 5.39
N VAL A 57 -1.63 5.00 5.27
CA VAL A 57 -1.78 4.08 6.39
C VAL A 57 -0.42 3.50 6.76
N THR A 58 -0.10 3.51 8.04
CA THR A 58 1.13 2.91 8.58
C THR A 58 0.77 1.88 9.63
N ASP A 59 1.54 0.81 9.71
CA ASP A 59 1.38 -0.18 10.76
C ASP A 59 1.97 0.36 12.06
N PHE A 60 1.11 0.63 13.04
CA PHE A 60 1.53 1.27 14.29
C PHE A 60 2.18 0.31 15.29
N TYR A 61 2.00 -1.01 15.15
CA TYR A 61 2.40 -1.95 16.20
C TYR A 61 3.32 -3.10 15.75
N GLY A 62 3.67 -3.21 14.48
CA GLY A 62 4.57 -4.28 14.00
C GLY A 62 4.07 -5.71 14.27
N THR A 63 2.83 -5.88 14.72
CA THR A 63 2.31 -7.15 15.25
C THR A 63 1.51 -7.95 14.23
N THR A 64 1.24 -7.39 13.08
CA THR A 64 0.49 -8.09 12.04
C THR A 64 1.13 -7.87 10.68
N SER A 65 1.18 -8.92 9.91
CA SER A 65 1.58 -9.04 8.52
C SER A 65 0.79 -8.12 7.54
N ARG A 66 0.35 -6.95 7.98
CA ARG A 66 -0.35 -5.96 7.15
C ARG A 66 0.66 -5.01 6.53
N GLN A 67 1.18 -5.41 5.40
CA GLN A 67 2.00 -4.48 4.62
C GLN A 67 1.11 -3.37 4.08
N THR A 68 1.28 -2.16 4.61
CA THR A 68 0.55 -0.96 4.15
C THR A 68 1.32 -0.24 3.04
N VAL A 69 2.63 -0.49 2.96
CA VAL A 69 3.52 -0.10 1.87
C VAL A 69 4.24 -1.36 1.40
N LEU A 70 3.96 -1.79 0.17
CA LEU A 70 4.50 -3.02 -0.40
C LEU A 70 5.31 -2.71 -1.66
N PRO A 71 6.64 -2.78 -1.59
CA PRO A 71 7.50 -2.81 -2.78
C PRO A 71 7.43 -4.19 -3.44
N THR A 72 7.26 -4.21 -4.75
CA THR A 72 7.32 -5.39 -5.61
C THR A 72 8.46 -5.23 -6.63
N ALA A 73 8.57 -6.07 -7.65
CA ALA A 73 9.69 -6.04 -8.58
C ALA A 73 9.96 -4.65 -9.20
N THR A 74 8.90 -3.93 -9.61
CA THR A 74 9.01 -2.60 -10.24
C THR A 74 7.99 -1.59 -9.72
N ARG A 75 7.07 -2.00 -8.85
CA ARG A 75 5.96 -1.19 -8.36
C ARG A 75 6.02 -1.02 -6.84
N LEU A 76 5.40 0.05 -6.37
CA LEU A 76 5.17 0.34 -4.96
C LEU A 76 3.67 0.51 -4.74
N TYR A 77 3.07 -0.40 -3.99
CA TYR A 77 1.68 -0.30 -3.57
C TYR A 77 1.61 0.39 -2.21
N VAL A 78 0.75 1.39 -2.08
CA VAL A 78 0.60 2.19 -0.87
C VAL A 78 -0.86 2.22 -0.46
N THR A 79 -1.14 1.90 0.78
CA THR A 79 -2.49 1.95 1.34
C THR A 79 -2.80 3.36 1.85
N TYR A 80 -3.96 3.88 1.47
CA TYR A 80 -4.47 5.18 1.88
C TYR A 80 -5.78 5.05 2.65
N GLN A 81 -5.96 5.93 3.62
CA GLN A 81 -7.24 6.20 4.28
C GLN A 81 -7.85 7.46 3.68
N LEU A 82 -9.07 7.34 3.14
CA LEU A 82 -9.77 8.38 2.41
C LEU A 82 -10.87 9.08 3.27
N GLY A 83 -10.63 9.20 4.57
CA GLY A 83 -11.61 9.69 5.52
C GLY A 83 -12.40 8.55 6.20
N GLY A 84 -13.18 7.79 5.48
CA GLY A 84 -13.85 6.55 5.94
C GLY A 84 -13.32 5.33 5.19
N PRO A 85 -13.44 5.29 3.86
CA PRO A 85 -12.92 4.22 3.03
C PRO A 85 -11.40 4.15 3.01
N SER A 86 -10.84 3.00 2.60
CA SER A 86 -9.42 2.86 2.31
C SER A 86 -9.19 2.31 0.91
N ALA A 87 -8.07 2.67 0.31
CA ALA A 87 -7.72 2.26 -1.04
C ALA A 87 -6.22 2.01 -1.21
N PHE A 88 -5.85 1.17 -2.17
CA PHE A 88 -4.48 1.06 -2.65
C PHE A 88 -4.24 2.01 -3.82
N ARG A 89 -3.09 2.68 -3.79
CA ARG A 89 -2.53 3.37 -4.96
C ARG A 89 -1.23 2.69 -5.35
N CYS A 90 -0.92 2.73 -6.63
CA CYS A 90 0.26 2.10 -7.19
C CYS A 90 1.16 3.15 -7.83
N PHE A 91 2.47 3.03 -7.59
CA PHE A 91 3.50 3.90 -8.14
C PHE A 91 4.65 3.04 -8.69
N SER A 92 5.43 3.58 -9.62
CA SER A 92 6.76 3.03 -9.89
C SER A 92 7.72 3.36 -8.74
N HIS A 93 8.87 2.71 -8.66
CA HIS A 93 9.91 3.05 -7.67
C HIS A 93 10.50 4.47 -7.86
N ALA A 94 10.21 5.12 -8.99
CA ALA A 94 10.53 6.53 -9.26
C ALA A 94 9.38 7.50 -8.90
N GLY A 95 8.27 7.00 -8.37
CA GLY A 95 7.12 7.80 -7.93
C GLY A 95 6.09 8.14 -9.01
N ARG A 96 6.23 7.59 -10.24
CA ARG A 96 5.21 7.79 -11.27
C ARG A 96 3.95 6.98 -10.91
N PRO A 97 2.75 7.60 -10.90
CA PRO A 97 1.50 6.88 -10.69
C PRO A 97 1.29 5.79 -11.75
N LEU A 98 0.81 4.63 -11.33
CA LEU A 98 0.50 3.48 -12.17
C LEU A 98 -0.93 3.00 -11.89
N ALA A 99 -1.47 2.18 -12.79
CA ALA A 99 -2.76 1.53 -12.56
C ALA A 99 -2.71 0.69 -11.26
N ALA A 100 -3.72 0.90 -10.41
CA ALA A 100 -3.92 0.17 -9.17
C ALA A 100 -5.00 -0.91 -9.37
N PRO A 101 -5.09 -1.91 -8.46
CA PRO A 101 -6.17 -2.88 -8.44
C PRO A 101 -7.55 -2.18 -8.42
N LYS A 102 -8.53 -2.75 -9.12
CA LYS A 102 -9.93 -2.33 -8.95
C LYS A 102 -10.39 -2.65 -7.53
N GLN A 103 -11.06 -1.72 -6.89
CA GLN A 103 -11.49 -1.79 -5.49
C GLN A 103 -12.91 -1.23 -5.39
N PRO A 104 -13.72 -1.65 -4.38
CA PRO A 104 -14.99 -1.01 -4.11
C PRO A 104 -14.84 0.50 -3.89
N GLU A 105 -15.70 1.32 -4.47
CA GLU A 105 -15.64 2.80 -4.34
C GLU A 105 -15.78 3.25 -2.88
N VAL A 106 -16.67 2.59 -2.13
CA VAL A 106 -16.89 2.86 -0.71
C VAL A 106 -16.65 1.56 0.06
N GLY A 107 -15.40 1.30 0.43
CA GLY A 107 -15.03 0.05 1.07
C GLY A 107 -13.73 0.14 1.87
N SER A 108 -13.33 -0.97 2.39
CA SER A 108 -12.04 -1.15 3.06
C SER A 108 -11.18 -2.17 2.33
N VAL A 109 -9.90 -1.85 2.22
CA VAL A 109 -8.88 -2.75 1.67
C VAL A 109 -7.88 -3.11 2.76
N ARG A 110 -7.40 -4.36 2.73
CA ARG A 110 -6.45 -4.88 3.73
C ARG A 110 -5.73 -6.13 3.22
N GLY A 111 -4.74 -6.58 3.97
CA GLY A 111 -4.06 -7.84 3.72
C GLY A 111 -3.28 -7.85 2.41
N LEU A 112 -2.71 -6.71 2.03
CA LEU A 112 -1.87 -6.60 0.84
C LEU A 112 -0.65 -7.48 0.98
N ALA A 113 -0.45 -8.41 0.04
CA ALA A 113 0.68 -9.33 0.03
C ALA A 113 1.19 -9.55 -1.40
N PRO A 114 2.49 -9.86 -1.58
CA PRO A 114 3.06 -10.14 -2.89
C PRO A 114 2.57 -11.49 -3.41
N ALA A 115 2.30 -11.58 -4.71
CA ALA A 115 1.89 -12.81 -5.40
C ALA A 115 2.82 -13.21 -6.57
N GLY A 116 4.02 -12.63 -6.59
CA GLY A 116 5.06 -12.84 -7.59
C GLY A 116 5.21 -11.68 -8.57
N GLY A 117 6.45 -11.29 -8.86
CA GLY A 117 6.74 -10.13 -9.70
C GLY A 117 6.11 -8.86 -9.15
N ASP A 118 5.18 -8.26 -9.91
CA ASP A 118 4.40 -7.10 -9.49
C ASP A 118 2.94 -7.43 -9.15
N ASP A 119 2.57 -8.72 -9.19
CA ASP A 119 1.23 -9.17 -8.85
C ASP A 119 1.02 -9.15 -7.33
N VAL A 120 -0.20 -8.89 -6.90
CA VAL A 120 -0.55 -8.82 -5.49
C VAL A 120 -1.88 -9.51 -5.19
N ILE A 121 -2.01 -9.97 -3.96
CA ILE A 121 -3.25 -10.48 -3.38
C ILE A 121 -3.69 -9.53 -2.25
N PHE A 122 -4.99 -9.32 -2.10
CA PHE A 122 -5.54 -8.45 -1.06
C PHE A 122 -6.98 -8.83 -0.74
N THR A 123 -7.48 -8.34 0.37
CA THR A 123 -8.89 -8.45 0.74
C THR A 123 -9.55 -7.08 0.61
N ALA A 124 -10.75 -7.05 0.02
CA ALA A 124 -11.58 -5.85 -0.03
C ALA A 124 -13.04 -6.21 0.24
N GLY A 125 -13.77 -5.27 0.83
CA GLY A 125 -15.20 -5.38 1.09
C GLY A 125 -15.80 -4.03 1.40
N SER A 126 -17.13 -3.97 1.45
CA SER A 126 -17.89 -2.75 1.79
C SER A 126 -19.00 -3.08 2.80
N PHE A 127 -19.83 -2.11 3.10
CA PHE A 127 -21.02 -2.34 3.95
C PHE A 127 -22.06 -3.26 3.29
N THR A 128 -22.11 -3.28 1.95
CA THR A 128 -23.05 -4.09 1.16
C THR A 128 -22.41 -5.32 0.52
N GLN A 129 -21.08 -5.40 0.51
CA GLN A 129 -20.33 -6.52 -0.05
C GLN A 129 -19.47 -7.18 1.01
N GLN A 130 -19.65 -8.46 1.23
CA GLN A 130 -18.80 -9.21 2.14
C GLN A 130 -17.33 -9.14 1.69
N PRO A 131 -16.38 -9.15 2.64
CA PRO A 131 -14.97 -9.17 2.31
C PRO A 131 -14.61 -10.38 1.45
N ALA A 132 -14.03 -10.13 0.29
CA ALA A 132 -13.54 -11.13 -0.63
C ALA A 132 -12.04 -10.99 -0.84
N VAL A 133 -11.38 -12.09 -1.21
CA VAL A 133 -9.97 -12.11 -1.58
C VAL A 133 -9.85 -11.86 -3.08
N TYR A 134 -8.98 -10.92 -3.43
CA TYR A 134 -8.72 -10.50 -4.81
C TYR A 134 -7.29 -10.80 -5.19
N PHE A 135 -7.09 -11.15 -6.45
CA PHE A 135 -5.79 -11.28 -7.10
C PHE A 135 -5.67 -10.23 -8.20
N TYR A 136 -4.62 -9.44 -8.16
CA TYR A 136 -4.33 -8.43 -9.18
C TYR A 136 -3.13 -8.81 -10.02
N ARG A 137 -3.34 -8.91 -11.35
CA ARG A 137 -2.30 -9.11 -12.34
C ARG A 137 -1.80 -7.77 -12.85
N ALA A 138 -0.62 -7.38 -12.42
CA ALA A 138 -0.06 -6.07 -12.72
C ALA A 138 0.23 -5.87 -14.22
N LYS A 139 0.59 -6.93 -14.95
CA LYS A 139 0.89 -6.87 -16.39
C LYS A 139 -0.33 -6.56 -17.25
N THR A 140 -1.49 -7.08 -16.90
CA THR A 140 -2.76 -6.90 -17.64
C THR A 140 -3.68 -5.87 -17.00
N ASN A 141 -3.35 -5.36 -15.79
CA ASN A 141 -4.20 -4.51 -14.96
C ASN A 141 -5.55 -5.15 -14.62
N GLU A 142 -5.57 -6.47 -14.49
CA GLU A 142 -6.77 -7.26 -14.24
C GLU A 142 -6.90 -7.60 -12.75
N THR A 143 -8.07 -7.34 -12.17
CA THR A 143 -8.40 -7.75 -10.80
C THR A 143 -9.42 -8.89 -10.86
N LEU A 144 -9.07 -10.01 -10.27
CA LEU A 144 -9.88 -11.24 -10.23
C LEU A 144 -10.32 -11.50 -8.79
N VAL A 145 -11.56 -11.94 -8.62
CA VAL A 145 -12.03 -12.45 -7.33
C VAL A 145 -11.50 -13.87 -7.17
N SER A 146 -10.89 -14.16 -6.02
CA SER A 146 -10.39 -15.48 -5.70
C SER A 146 -11.56 -16.42 -5.38
N VAL A 147 -11.39 -17.70 -5.72
CA VAL A 147 -12.32 -18.77 -5.29
C VAL A 147 -12.25 -19.06 -3.79
N LEU A 148 -11.25 -18.51 -3.09
CA LEU A 148 -11.05 -18.64 -1.65
C LEU A 148 -11.89 -17.62 -0.87
N ASN A 149 -13.19 -17.56 -1.13
CA ASN A 149 -14.11 -16.70 -0.41
C ASN A 149 -14.94 -17.52 0.57
N SER A 150 -15.20 -16.96 1.76
CA SER A 150 -16.22 -17.52 2.63
C SER A 150 -17.59 -17.48 1.91
N PRO A 151 -18.41 -18.53 1.99
CA PRO A 151 -19.76 -18.45 1.46
C PRO A 151 -20.52 -17.29 2.13
N ALA A 152 -21.30 -16.58 1.35
CA ALA A 152 -22.16 -15.54 1.87
C ALA A 152 -23.17 -16.14 2.86
N VAL A 153 -23.15 -15.68 4.11
CA VAL A 153 -24.10 -16.16 5.14
C VAL A 153 -25.46 -15.46 4.98
N VAL A 154 -25.44 -14.25 4.38
CA VAL A 154 -26.64 -13.45 4.10
C VAL A 154 -26.46 -12.75 2.77
N ASP A 155 -27.45 -12.79 1.91
CA ASP A 155 -27.51 -11.98 0.70
C ASP A 155 -28.05 -10.58 1.10
N LEU A 156 -27.22 -9.55 0.92
CA LEU A 156 -27.56 -8.15 1.21
C LEU A 156 -27.73 -7.34 -0.08
N SER A 157 -28.05 -7.98 -1.18
CA SER A 157 -28.16 -7.35 -2.52
C SER A 157 -29.53 -6.71 -2.82
N ASP A 158 -30.43 -6.58 -1.85
CA ASP A 158 -31.73 -5.90 -2.02
C ASP A 158 -31.60 -4.37 -1.91
#